data_0b39a4d804294161ae65b98d80bdfa25
#
_entry.id   0b39a4d804294161ae65b98d80bdfa25
#
_cell.length_a   1.000
_cell.length_b   1.000
_cell.length_c   1.000
_cell.angle_alpha   90.00
_cell.angle_beta   90.00
_cell.angle_gamma   90.00
#
_symmetry.space_group_name_H-M   'P 1'
#
loop_
_entity.id
_entity.type
_entity.pdbx_description
1 polymer ?
#
loop_
_entity_poly.entity_id
_entity_poly.type
_entity_poly.pdbx_seq_one_letter_code
_entity_poly.pdbx_strand_id
1 'polypeptide(L)'
;ISRQRVWGVPIPVFYCDNCGEHMINDATINSVADRFAKEGSDAWWAHTAEELLPAGTVCPKCGGTHFHKESDIMDVWFDSGSTHMSVCAQRPELSWPVDMYLEGSDQHRGWFQSSLLTSVAVTGKAPYKSVLTHGYVVDGEGRKMSKSVGNVVVPQDVIAQYGADIIRLCAASSDYKADIRISPKILKQLSEVYRKIRNTMRYILSNTNDFNYETDAVPFNEMLELDRWALMHLQLLKKEVTAAYESYDFHVLYHAIHNFCTVDILKDRLYAYKADSKERRSAQTAMYEILMDLVVMLTPVLSFTMEEVWQFMKKPANAPESVQMVPWPEIKEEYIDEALEAKWDNFIGIRSEITKVLEVARRNKVIGHSLDANVVLHAEGEALEILKSVEADLATLLIVSRAAVVEGAAEGAEATGREDLKVTVKAAEGAKCERCWIYSDEVGQDSEHPTLCRRCAEAVK
;
A
#
# COMPACT_ATOMS: atom_id res chain seq x y z
N ILE A 1 -15.05 -10.65 34.94
CA ILE A 1 -14.71 -9.39 35.61
C ILE A 1 -13.67 -9.61 36.72
N SER A 2 -13.71 -10.74 37.41
CA SER A 2 -12.82 -11.04 38.56
C SER A 2 -12.10 -12.37 38.43
N ARG A 3 -11.00 -12.52 39.19
CA ARG A 3 -10.27 -13.76 39.37
C ARG A 3 -9.99 -14.00 40.83
N GLN A 4 -10.19 -15.24 41.27
CA GLN A 4 -10.00 -15.71 42.65
C GLN A 4 -8.51 -15.98 42.88
N ARG A 5 -7.72 -14.90 42.94
CA ARG A 5 -6.28 -14.89 43.19
C ARG A 5 -5.81 -13.52 43.68
N VAL A 6 -4.62 -13.43 44.23
CA VAL A 6 -4.10 -12.21 44.87
C VAL A 6 -3.20 -11.37 43.94
N TRP A 7 -2.79 -11.89 42.78
CA TRP A 7 -1.95 -11.15 41.85
C TRP A 7 -2.79 -10.42 40.80
N GLY A 8 -2.83 -9.12 40.86
CA GLY A 8 -3.53 -8.24 39.93
C GLY A 8 -4.05 -6.98 40.61
N VAL A 9 -4.89 -6.21 39.92
CA VAL A 9 -5.55 -5.03 40.47
C VAL A 9 -6.64 -5.49 41.46
N PRO A 10 -6.57 -5.13 42.74
CA PRO A 10 -7.50 -5.62 43.76
C PRO A 10 -8.91 -5.06 43.55
N ILE A 11 -9.93 -5.81 43.98
CA ILE A 11 -11.30 -5.36 44.01
C ILE A 11 -11.49 -4.54 45.33
N PRO A 12 -11.80 -3.24 45.27
CA PRO A 12 -11.82 -2.35 46.43
C PRO A 12 -13.09 -2.49 47.26
N VAL A 13 -13.36 -3.69 47.74
CA VAL A 13 -14.52 -4.02 48.59
C VAL A 13 -14.06 -4.42 49.99
N PHE A 14 -14.77 -3.96 50.99
CA PHE A 14 -14.58 -4.33 52.38
C PHE A 14 -15.81 -5.08 52.91
N TYR A 15 -15.61 -5.92 53.88
CA TYR A 15 -16.66 -6.69 54.53
C TYR A 15 -16.65 -6.45 56.04
N CYS A 16 -17.85 -6.23 56.62
CA CYS A 16 -17.98 -6.05 58.05
C CYS A 16 -17.76 -7.36 58.80
N ASP A 17 -16.85 -7.39 59.76
CA ASP A 17 -16.52 -8.60 60.55
C ASP A 17 -17.70 -9.07 61.41
N ASN A 18 -18.61 -8.16 61.81
CA ASN A 18 -19.72 -8.52 62.67
C ASN A 18 -20.88 -9.17 61.90
N CYS A 19 -21.21 -8.73 60.68
CA CYS A 19 -22.44 -9.15 60.01
C CYS A 19 -22.21 -9.59 58.53
N GLY A 20 -20.98 -9.54 58.05
CA GLY A 20 -20.62 -9.91 56.66
C GLY A 20 -21.14 -8.95 55.60
N GLU A 21 -21.72 -7.80 55.96
CA GLU A 21 -22.19 -6.82 54.99
C GLU A 21 -21.04 -6.23 54.20
N HIS A 22 -21.20 -6.16 52.89
CA HIS A 22 -20.21 -5.55 52.01
C HIS A 22 -20.28 -4.02 52.07
N MET A 23 -19.10 -3.40 52.07
CA MET A 23 -18.91 -1.96 52.10
C MET A 23 -18.32 -1.52 50.78
N ILE A 24 -19.14 -0.94 49.92
CA ILE A 24 -18.75 -0.34 48.65
C ILE A 24 -19.65 0.87 48.38
N ASN A 25 -19.07 2.05 48.41
CA ASN A 25 -19.73 3.31 48.10
C ASN A 25 -18.70 4.34 47.67
N ASP A 26 -19.15 5.50 47.20
CA ASP A 26 -18.28 6.55 46.68
C ASP A 26 -17.17 6.95 47.69
N ALA A 27 -17.46 7.04 48.96
CA ALA A 27 -16.48 7.44 49.96
C ALA A 27 -15.38 6.38 50.15
N THR A 28 -15.76 5.10 50.18
CA THR A 28 -14.75 3.99 50.29
C THR A 28 -13.94 3.83 49.05
N ILE A 29 -14.55 3.92 47.84
CA ILE A 29 -13.84 3.84 46.56
C ILE A 29 -12.87 5.02 46.39
N ASN A 30 -13.30 6.25 46.65
CA ASN A 30 -12.45 7.43 46.54
C ASN A 30 -11.27 7.38 47.51
N SER A 31 -11.48 6.92 48.77
CA SER A 31 -10.39 6.76 49.72
C SER A 31 -9.32 5.79 49.21
N VAL A 32 -9.74 4.65 48.63
CA VAL A 32 -8.80 3.68 48.02
C VAL A 32 -8.12 4.28 46.78
N ALA A 33 -8.89 4.96 45.92
CA ALA A 33 -8.34 5.60 44.71
C ALA A 33 -7.31 6.67 45.04
N ASP A 34 -7.56 7.51 46.06
CA ASP A 34 -6.61 8.52 46.54
C ASP A 34 -5.29 7.87 47.10
N ARG A 35 -5.43 6.72 47.73
CA ARG A 35 -4.27 5.94 48.19
C ARG A 35 -3.50 5.36 47.00
N PHE A 36 -4.18 4.75 46.05
CA PHE A 36 -3.57 4.18 44.87
C PHE A 36 -2.88 5.25 43.98
N ALA A 37 -3.42 6.45 43.90
CA ALA A 37 -2.79 7.56 43.21
C ALA A 37 -1.42 7.97 43.77
N LYS A 38 -1.20 7.73 45.08
CA LYS A 38 0.05 8.08 45.78
C LYS A 38 1.04 6.93 45.86
N GLU A 39 0.56 5.71 46.06
CA GLU A 39 1.38 4.55 46.45
C GLU A 39 1.26 3.37 45.45
N GLY A 40 0.38 3.48 44.44
CA GLY A 40 0.07 2.37 43.52
C GLY A 40 -0.89 1.36 44.10
N SER A 41 -1.32 0.39 43.33
CA SER A 41 -2.31 -0.63 43.74
C SER A 41 -1.81 -1.60 44.82
N ASP A 42 -0.50 -1.71 44.98
CA ASP A 42 0.13 -2.52 46.04
C ASP A 42 -0.22 -2.02 47.45
N ALA A 43 -0.65 -0.75 47.59
CA ALA A 43 -1.17 -0.19 48.83
C ALA A 43 -2.33 -1.01 49.42
N TRP A 44 -3.11 -1.70 48.57
CA TRP A 44 -4.18 -2.59 49.04
C TRP A 44 -3.65 -3.70 49.94
N TRP A 45 -2.51 -4.23 49.59
CA TRP A 45 -1.90 -5.33 50.35
C TRP A 45 -1.03 -4.83 51.50
N ALA A 46 -0.45 -3.65 51.38
CA ALA A 46 0.45 -3.06 52.37
C ALA A 46 -0.28 -2.48 53.60
N HIS A 47 -1.53 -2.02 53.46
CA HIS A 47 -2.30 -1.35 54.51
C HIS A 47 -3.42 -2.23 55.05
N THR A 48 -3.86 -1.95 56.28
CA THR A 48 -5.06 -2.57 56.86
C THR A 48 -6.34 -2.00 56.28
N ALA A 49 -7.48 -2.63 56.55
CA ALA A 49 -8.78 -2.11 56.12
C ALA A 49 -9.07 -0.73 56.74
N GLU A 50 -8.75 -0.54 58.00
CA GLU A 50 -8.96 0.70 58.74
C GLU A 50 -8.10 1.85 58.22
N GLU A 51 -6.89 1.55 57.71
CA GLU A 51 -6.02 2.57 57.11
C GLU A 51 -6.45 3.00 55.68
N LEU A 52 -7.19 2.14 54.99
CA LEU A 52 -7.71 2.40 53.64
C LEU A 52 -9.11 3.04 53.66
N LEU A 53 -9.90 2.76 54.70
CA LEU A 53 -11.24 3.32 54.86
C LEU A 53 -11.19 4.78 55.36
N PRO A 54 -12.20 5.60 55.05
CA PRO A 54 -12.37 6.91 55.67
C PRO A 54 -12.44 6.82 57.20
N ALA A 55 -11.85 7.77 57.91
CA ALA A 55 -11.88 7.80 59.37
C ALA A 55 -13.31 7.82 59.91
N GLY A 56 -13.60 6.96 60.89
CA GLY A 56 -14.91 6.86 61.48
C GLY A 56 -15.93 6.05 60.67
N THR A 57 -15.50 5.28 59.69
CA THR A 57 -16.37 4.38 58.92
C THR A 57 -17.06 3.37 59.85
N VAL A 58 -18.37 3.25 59.72
CA VAL A 58 -19.21 2.27 60.45
C VAL A 58 -20.08 1.48 59.49
N CYS A 59 -20.35 0.24 59.80
CA CYS A 59 -21.23 -0.60 59.00
C CYS A 59 -22.67 -0.05 59.02
N PRO A 60 -23.28 0.22 57.87
CA PRO A 60 -24.63 0.78 57.82
C PRO A 60 -25.72 -0.18 58.33
N LYS A 61 -25.42 -1.47 58.40
CA LYS A 61 -26.38 -2.50 58.83
C LYS A 61 -26.33 -2.78 60.31
N CYS A 62 -25.16 -2.84 60.93
CA CYS A 62 -25.02 -3.25 62.31
C CYS A 62 -24.23 -2.28 63.22
N GLY A 63 -23.68 -1.19 62.67
CA GLY A 63 -22.85 -0.23 63.40
C GLY A 63 -21.46 -0.72 63.75
N GLY A 64 -21.04 -1.88 63.27
CA GLY A 64 -19.69 -2.42 63.49
C GLY A 64 -18.61 -1.56 62.90
N THR A 65 -17.40 -1.60 63.48
CA THR A 65 -16.25 -0.74 63.10
C THR A 65 -15.04 -1.52 62.62
N HIS A 66 -15.13 -2.86 62.59
CA HIS A 66 -14.05 -3.73 62.09
C HIS A 66 -14.41 -4.33 60.76
N PHE A 67 -13.44 -4.32 59.86
CA PHE A 67 -13.61 -4.73 58.47
C PHE A 67 -12.40 -5.55 58.00
N HIS A 68 -12.64 -6.49 57.08
CA HIS A 68 -11.61 -7.10 56.28
C HIS A 68 -11.76 -6.74 54.80
N LYS A 69 -10.65 -6.87 54.07
CA LYS A 69 -10.57 -6.52 52.63
C LYS A 69 -10.89 -7.74 51.76
N GLU A 70 -11.43 -7.49 50.58
CA GLU A 70 -11.50 -8.49 49.52
C GLU A 70 -10.06 -8.95 49.13
N SER A 71 -9.90 -10.25 48.87
CA SER A 71 -8.65 -10.84 48.45
C SER A 71 -8.57 -11.17 46.95
N ASP A 72 -9.71 -11.10 46.29
CA ASP A 72 -9.81 -11.33 44.86
C ASP A 72 -9.40 -10.08 44.05
N ILE A 73 -9.07 -10.29 42.79
CA ILE A 73 -8.61 -9.24 41.88
C ILE A 73 -9.57 -9.07 40.71
N MET A 74 -9.48 -7.93 40.04
CA MET A 74 -10.11 -7.74 38.75
C MET A 74 -9.42 -8.60 37.70
N ASP A 75 -10.18 -9.06 36.69
CA ASP A 75 -9.62 -9.75 35.55
C ASP A 75 -8.84 -8.78 34.65
N VAL A 76 -7.74 -9.25 34.05
CA VAL A 76 -6.91 -8.45 33.14
C VAL A 76 -7.69 -7.90 31.95
N TRP A 77 -8.75 -8.58 31.52
CA TRP A 77 -9.62 -8.06 30.45
C TRP A 77 -10.49 -6.90 30.93
N PHE A 78 -10.84 -6.84 32.22
CA PHE A 78 -11.49 -5.68 32.81
C PHE A 78 -10.53 -4.48 32.87
N ASP A 79 -9.30 -4.70 33.30
CA ASP A 79 -8.27 -3.66 33.40
C ASP A 79 -7.98 -3.07 32.02
N SER A 80 -7.67 -3.93 31.04
CA SER A 80 -7.41 -3.50 29.67
C SER A 80 -8.65 -2.91 28.98
N GLY A 81 -9.84 -3.44 29.31
CA GLY A 81 -11.11 -2.91 28.82
C GLY A 81 -11.42 -1.50 29.30
N SER A 82 -10.88 -1.08 30.44
CA SER A 82 -11.03 0.26 31.01
C SER A 82 -10.09 1.31 30.38
N THR A 83 -9.20 0.93 29.47
CA THR A 83 -8.20 1.83 28.84
C THR A 83 -8.85 3.07 28.22
N HIS A 84 -10.04 2.94 27.63
CA HIS A 84 -10.76 4.06 27.05
C HIS A 84 -11.04 5.19 28.06
N MET A 85 -11.26 4.87 29.34
CA MET A 85 -11.50 5.85 30.40
C MET A 85 -10.21 6.26 31.11
N SER A 86 -9.31 5.29 31.39
CA SER A 86 -8.10 5.54 32.17
C SER A 86 -7.00 6.21 31.36
N VAL A 87 -7.02 6.11 30.03
CA VAL A 87 -6.02 6.67 29.13
C VAL A 87 -6.66 7.63 28.13
N CYS A 88 -7.56 7.12 27.26
CA CYS A 88 -8.05 7.91 26.13
C CYS A 88 -8.86 9.13 26.55
N ALA A 89 -9.70 9.01 27.58
CA ALA A 89 -10.48 10.14 28.10
C ALA A 89 -9.66 11.11 28.97
N GLN A 90 -8.46 10.74 29.43
CA GLN A 90 -7.65 11.54 30.33
C GLN A 90 -6.58 12.38 29.61
N ARG A 91 -6.16 11.95 28.42
CA ARG A 91 -5.09 12.60 27.66
C ARG A 91 -5.65 13.59 26.64
N PRO A 92 -5.19 14.85 26.65
CA PRO A 92 -5.71 15.89 25.75
C PRO A 92 -5.38 15.63 24.28
N GLU A 93 -4.32 14.87 23.99
CA GLU A 93 -3.91 14.48 22.63
C GLU A 93 -4.71 13.28 22.07
N LEU A 94 -5.54 12.63 22.90
CA LEU A 94 -6.39 11.52 22.50
C LEU A 94 -7.85 11.90 22.50
N SER A 95 -8.67 11.12 21.80
CA SER A 95 -10.12 11.34 21.74
C SER A 95 -10.89 10.26 22.48
N TRP A 96 -12.06 10.64 23.02
CA TRP A 96 -13.08 9.72 23.50
C TRP A 96 -14.46 10.15 22.99
N PRO A 97 -15.27 9.26 22.37
CA PRO A 97 -14.93 7.89 21.96
C PRO A 97 -13.75 7.87 20.99
N VAL A 98 -12.93 6.82 21.04
CA VAL A 98 -11.78 6.66 20.12
C VAL A 98 -12.25 6.40 18.69
N ASP A 99 -11.42 6.69 17.70
CA ASP A 99 -11.83 6.61 16.30
C ASP A 99 -12.05 5.16 15.86
N MET A 100 -11.15 4.25 16.25
CA MET A 100 -11.22 2.85 15.83
C MET A 100 -10.68 1.89 16.89
N TYR A 101 -11.38 0.76 17.07
CA TYR A 101 -10.87 -0.45 17.71
C TYR A 101 -10.52 -1.48 16.64
N LEU A 102 -9.26 -1.95 16.64
CA LEU A 102 -8.74 -2.89 15.65
C LEU A 102 -8.14 -4.10 16.35
N GLU A 103 -8.75 -5.27 16.18
CA GLU A 103 -8.29 -6.55 16.73
C GLU A 103 -8.83 -7.75 15.95
N GLY A 104 -8.38 -8.94 16.32
CA GLY A 104 -8.92 -10.20 15.82
C GLY A 104 -10.35 -10.49 16.26
N SER A 105 -11.01 -11.38 15.55
CA SER A 105 -12.41 -11.77 15.80
C SER A 105 -12.63 -12.44 17.17
N ASP A 106 -11.59 -13.01 17.79
CA ASP A 106 -11.64 -13.57 19.15
C ASP A 106 -11.90 -12.51 20.22
N GLN A 107 -11.57 -11.25 19.96
CA GLN A 107 -11.77 -10.15 20.91
C GLN A 107 -13.23 -9.74 21.09
N HIS A 108 -14.16 -10.25 20.29
CA HIS A 108 -15.59 -10.14 20.56
C HIS A 108 -16.00 -10.80 21.90
N ARG A 109 -15.20 -11.75 22.40
CA ARG A 109 -15.32 -12.35 23.74
C ARG A 109 -14.12 -12.03 24.65
N GLY A 110 -13.47 -10.93 24.43
CA GLY A 110 -12.31 -10.47 25.21
C GLY A 110 -12.35 -8.96 25.38
N TRP A 111 -11.37 -8.30 24.81
CA TRP A 111 -11.16 -6.86 24.97
C TRP A 111 -12.32 -6.00 24.45
N PHE A 112 -12.88 -6.30 23.27
CA PHE A 112 -14.05 -5.57 22.76
C PHE A 112 -15.24 -5.67 23.71
N GLN A 113 -15.50 -6.87 24.23
CA GLN A 113 -16.61 -7.09 25.15
C GLN A 113 -16.44 -6.32 26.47
N SER A 114 -15.27 -6.42 27.11
CA SER A 114 -15.02 -5.74 28.38
C SER A 114 -15.02 -4.21 28.21
N SER A 115 -14.42 -3.68 27.15
CA SER A 115 -14.44 -2.24 26.83
C SER A 115 -15.86 -1.72 26.59
N LEU A 116 -16.65 -2.44 25.79
CA LEU A 116 -18.03 -2.03 25.51
C LEU A 116 -18.87 -2.03 26.76
N LEU A 117 -18.84 -3.10 27.56
CA LEU A 117 -19.66 -3.25 28.75
C LEU A 117 -19.32 -2.22 29.83
N THR A 118 -18.04 -1.98 30.09
CA THR A 118 -17.61 -0.97 31.06
C THR A 118 -17.97 0.44 30.60
N SER A 119 -17.80 0.76 29.32
CA SER A 119 -18.14 2.06 28.77
C SER A 119 -19.65 2.32 28.83
N VAL A 120 -20.48 1.38 28.39
CA VAL A 120 -21.94 1.53 28.38
C VAL A 120 -22.48 1.60 29.80
N ALA A 121 -21.92 0.83 30.74
CA ALA A 121 -22.34 0.89 32.15
C ALA A 121 -22.07 2.27 32.77
N VAL A 122 -20.96 2.92 32.42
CA VAL A 122 -20.57 4.21 33.04
C VAL A 122 -21.13 5.41 32.27
N THR A 123 -21.15 5.35 30.93
CA THR A 123 -21.42 6.52 30.07
C THR A 123 -22.69 6.40 29.21
N GLY A 124 -23.24 5.20 29.09
CA GLY A 124 -24.35 4.91 28.16
C GLY A 124 -23.94 4.85 26.69
N LYS A 125 -22.65 4.92 26.39
CA LYS A 125 -22.13 4.99 25.01
C LYS A 125 -21.01 3.96 24.75
N ALA A 126 -20.86 3.56 23.50
CA ALA A 126 -19.70 2.77 23.07
C ALA A 126 -18.40 3.59 23.20
N PRO A 127 -17.26 2.95 23.53
CA PRO A 127 -15.99 3.65 23.69
C PRO A 127 -15.29 4.00 22.35
N TYR A 128 -15.84 3.59 21.23
CA TYR A 128 -15.30 3.73 19.89
C TYR A 128 -16.36 4.23 18.89
N LYS A 129 -15.89 4.82 17.79
CA LYS A 129 -16.72 5.21 16.63
C LYS A 129 -16.85 4.08 15.62
N SER A 130 -15.79 3.29 15.43
CA SER A 130 -15.75 2.15 14.50
C SER A 130 -14.98 0.96 15.08
N VAL A 131 -15.27 -0.23 14.54
CA VAL A 131 -14.56 -1.48 14.86
C VAL A 131 -14.10 -2.11 13.57
N LEU A 132 -12.80 -2.42 13.46
CA LEU A 132 -12.23 -3.19 12.39
C LEU A 132 -11.77 -4.55 12.94
N THR A 133 -12.29 -5.64 12.35
CA THR A 133 -11.99 -7.00 12.80
C THR A 133 -11.23 -7.75 11.71
N HIS A 134 -10.16 -8.44 12.08
CA HIS A 134 -9.38 -9.28 11.17
C HIS A 134 -9.45 -10.76 11.56
N GLY A 135 -9.14 -11.63 10.57
CA GLY A 135 -8.95 -13.05 10.78
C GLY A 135 -7.59 -13.41 11.39
N TYR A 136 -7.25 -14.68 11.37
CA TYR A 136 -5.98 -15.19 11.88
C TYR A 136 -4.93 -15.32 10.78
N VAL A 137 -3.67 -15.35 11.16
CA VAL A 137 -2.58 -15.77 10.28
C VAL A 137 -2.37 -17.27 10.45
N VAL A 138 -2.50 -18.02 9.35
CA VAL A 138 -2.41 -19.47 9.30
C VAL A 138 -1.25 -19.89 8.39
N ASP A 139 -0.83 -21.17 8.47
CA ASP A 139 0.22 -21.69 7.58
C ASP A 139 -0.26 -21.82 6.11
N GLY A 140 0.64 -22.23 5.22
CA GLY A 140 0.33 -22.36 3.79
C GLY A 140 -0.82 -23.31 3.47
N GLU A 141 -1.09 -24.28 4.32
CA GLU A 141 -2.20 -25.24 4.23
C GLU A 141 -3.48 -24.77 4.93
N GLY A 142 -3.45 -23.60 5.56
CA GLY A 142 -4.61 -23.05 6.27
C GLY A 142 -4.77 -23.57 7.70
N ARG A 143 -3.72 -24.14 8.30
CA ARG A 143 -3.75 -24.65 9.67
C ARG A 143 -3.26 -23.58 10.65
N LYS A 144 -3.84 -23.58 11.85
CA LYS A 144 -3.39 -22.72 12.94
C LYS A 144 -1.90 -22.96 13.24
N MET A 145 -1.14 -21.89 13.33
CA MET A 145 0.28 -21.95 13.71
C MET A 145 0.43 -22.22 15.20
N SER A 146 1.30 -23.17 15.55
CA SER A 146 1.67 -23.46 16.94
C SER A 146 3.11 -23.97 17.04
N LYS A 147 3.75 -23.71 18.18
CA LYS A 147 5.12 -24.20 18.46
C LYS A 147 5.19 -25.72 18.46
N SER A 148 4.13 -26.40 18.92
CA SER A 148 4.05 -27.88 19.00
C SER A 148 3.98 -28.52 17.62
N VAL A 149 3.39 -27.87 16.63
CA VAL A 149 3.32 -28.35 15.23
C VAL A 149 4.58 -27.94 14.44
N GLY A 150 5.34 -26.94 14.91
CA GLY A 150 6.54 -26.46 14.24
C GLY A 150 6.29 -25.66 12.95
N ASN A 151 5.07 -25.18 12.75
CA ASN A 151 4.66 -24.43 11.56
C ASN A 151 4.60 -22.90 11.78
N VAL A 152 5.22 -22.41 12.84
CA VAL A 152 5.23 -20.97 13.16
C VAL A 152 6.18 -20.24 12.24
N VAL A 153 5.69 -19.19 11.57
CA VAL A 153 6.52 -18.23 10.85
C VAL A 153 6.90 -17.11 11.80
N VAL A 154 8.19 -16.97 12.07
CA VAL A 154 8.71 -15.93 12.97
C VAL A 154 8.94 -14.65 12.15
N PRO A 155 8.31 -13.51 12.50
CA PRO A 155 8.47 -12.27 11.75
C PRO A 155 9.92 -11.80 11.59
N GLN A 156 10.75 -11.97 12.63
CA GLN A 156 12.17 -11.60 12.61
C GLN A 156 12.96 -12.34 11.54
N ASP A 157 12.68 -13.63 11.33
CA ASP A 157 13.33 -14.43 10.30
C ASP A 157 12.94 -13.95 8.90
N VAL A 158 11.67 -13.58 8.71
CA VAL A 158 11.17 -13.00 7.45
C VAL A 158 11.81 -11.64 7.21
N ILE A 159 11.90 -10.78 8.24
CA ILE A 159 12.56 -9.47 8.16
C ILE A 159 14.02 -9.61 7.77
N ALA A 160 14.74 -10.55 8.39
CA ALA A 160 16.16 -10.79 8.08
C ALA A 160 16.37 -11.25 6.63
N GLN A 161 15.43 -12.01 6.06
CA GLN A 161 15.54 -12.57 4.71
C GLN A 161 15.00 -11.64 3.62
N TYR A 162 13.89 -10.96 3.86
CA TYR A 162 13.13 -10.23 2.83
C TYR A 162 12.95 -8.73 3.13
N GLY A 163 13.19 -8.29 4.37
CA GLY A 163 12.88 -6.95 4.85
C GLY A 163 11.46 -6.84 5.42
N ALA A 164 11.24 -5.81 6.26
CA ALA A 164 9.97 -5.60 6.97
C ALA A 164 8.80 -5.29 6.00
N ASP A 165 9.06 -4.59 4.90
CA ASP A 165 8.03 -4.22 3.93
C ASP A 165 7.38 -5.43 3.26
N ILE A 166 8.03 -6.59 3.20
CA ILE A 166 7.41 -7.81 2.65
C ILE A 166 6.33 -8.37 3.59
N ILE A 167 6.51 -8.28 4.91
CA ILE A 167 5.46 -8.66 5.86
C ILE A 167 4.28 -7.70 5.76
N ARG A 168 4.55 -6.40 5.67
CA ARG A 168 3.53 -5.37 5.51
C ARG A 168 2.76 -5.56 4.19
N LEU A 169 3.47 -5.84 3.10
CA LEU A 169 2.88 -6.13 1.80
C LEU A 169 2.04 -7.43 1.84
N CYS A 170 2.48 -8.45 2.59
CA CYS A 170 1.72 -9.68 2.78
C CYS A 170 0.36 -9.42 3.42
N ALA A 171 0.32 -8.59 4.46
CA ALA A 171 -0.93 -8.20 5.11
C ALA A 171 -1.82 -7.37 4.16
N ALA A 172 -1.24 -6.39 3.45
CA ALA A 172 -1.98 -5.51 2.56
C ALA A 172 -2.47 -6.22 1.27
N SER A 173 -1.76 -7.26 0.80
CA SER A 173 -2.13 -7.97 -0.43
C SER A 173 -3.26 -9.00 -0.26
N SER A 174 -3.70 -9.23 0.97
CA SER A 174 -4.69 -10.25 1.31
C SER A 174 -5.98 -9.62 1.83
N ASP A 175 -7.11 -10.28 1.62
CA ASP A 175 -8.33 -9.93 2.36
C ASP A 175 -8.19 -10.40 3.81
N TYR A 176 -7.74 -9.50 4.66
CA TYR A 176 -7.50 -9.77 6.08
C TYR A 176 -8.78 -9.97 6.91
N LYS A 177 -9.96 -9.69 6.36
CA LYS A 177 -11.24 -10.00 7.00
C LYS A 177 -11.44 -11.51 7.14
N ALA A 178 -10.77 -12.30 6.29
CA ALA A 178 -10.62 -13.74 6.39
C ALA A 178 -9.24 -14.14 6.96
N ASP A 179 -9.01 -15.45 7.16
CA ASP A 179 -7.71 -15.95 7.59
C ASP A 179 -6.65 -15.78 6.49
N ILE A 180 -5.52 -15.18 6.85
CA ILE A 180 -4.39 -14.93 5.94
C ILE A 180 -3.42 -16.12 5.98
N ARG A 181 -3.12 -16.69 4.81
CA ARG A 181 -2.09 -17.72 4.68
C ARG A 181 -0.71 -17.12 4.50
N ILE A 182 0.27 -17.63 5.25
CA ILE A 182 1.68 -17.26 5.10
C ILE A 182 2.54 -18.51 4.89
N SER A 183 3.44 -18.47 3.91
CA SER A 183 4.41 -19.53 3.65
C SER A 183 5.63 -18.97 2.90
N PRO A 184 6.78 -19.69 2.88
CA PRO A 184 7.94 -19.27 2.09
C PRO A 184 7.64 -19.07 0.60
N LYS A 185 6.73 -19.87 0.03
CA LYS A 185 6.30 -19.73 -1.37
C LYS A 185 5.54 -18.43 -1.60
N ILE A 186 4.60 -18.06 -0.71
CA ILE A 186 3.83 -16.81 -0.80
C ILE A 186 4.77 -15.61 -0.63
N LEU A 187 5.65 -15.64 0.36
CA LEU A 187 6.63 -14.58 0.59
C LEU A 187 7.56 -14.37 -0.61
N LYS A 188 7.99 -15.47 -1.26
CA LYS A 188 8.79 -15.39 -2.49
C LYS A 188 8.02 -14.73 -3.63
N GLN A 189 6.75 -15.09 -3.84
CA GLN A 189 5.90 -14.47 -4.86
C GLN A 189 5.70 -12.97 -4.59
N LEU A 190 5.44 -12.59 -3.35
CA LEU A 190 5.32 -11.18 -2.96
C LEU A 190 6.64 -10.41 -3.16
N SER A 191 7.77 -11.04 -2.92
CA SER A 191 9.08 -10.40 -3.18
C SER A 191 9.31 -10.11 -4.67
N GLU A 192 8.73 -10.89 -5.59
CA GLU A 192 8.78 -10.60 -7.03
C GLU A 192 7.91 -9.36 -7.38
N VAL A 193 6.72 -9.25 -6.80
CA VAL A 193 5.86 -8.07 -6.98
C VAL A 193 6.53 -6.83 -6.38
N TYR A 194 7.04 -6.94 -5.16
CA TYR A 194 7.80 -5.87 -4.53
C TYR A 194 8.96 -5.38 -5.39
N ARG A 195 9.73 -6.31 -5.99
CA ARG A 195 10.83 -5.95 -6.91
C ARG A 195 10.35 -5.16 -8.12
N LYS A 196 9.17 -5.47 -8.69
CA LYS A 196 8.60 -4.71 -9.80
C LYS A 196 8.31 -3.28 -9.38
N ILE A 197 7.63 -3.09 -8.24
CA ILE A 197 7.33 -1.76 -7.68
C ILE A 197 8.66 -0.99 -7.44
N ARG A 198 9.60 -1.60 -6.73
CA ARG A 198 10.90 -0.97 -6.43
C ARG A 198 11.71 -0.64 -7.69
N ASN A 199 11.68 -1.51 -8.69
CA ASN A 199 12.34 -1.26 -9.98
C ASN A 199 11.68 -0.10 -10.75
N THR A 200 10.37 0.06 -10.68
CA THR A 200 9.67 1.22 -11.25
C THR A 200 10.14 2.52 -10.58
N MET A 201 10.20 2.55 -9.24
CA MET A 201 10.72 3.71 -8.51
C MET A 201 12.17 4.02 -8.91
N ARG A 202 13.04 3.00 -8.93
CA ARG A 202 14.44 3.15 -9.34
C ARG A 202 14.59 3.66 -10.77
N TYR A 203 13.76 3.14 -11.69
CA TYR A 203 13.74 3.59 -13.08
C TYR A 203 13.41 5.08 -13.17
N ILE A 204 12.35 5.52 -12.50
CA ILE A 204 11.94 6.93 -12.50
C ILE A 204 13.04 7.81 -11.88
N LEU A 205 13.57 7.45 -10.71
CA LEU A 205 14.68 8.16 -10.06
C LEU A 205 15.88 8.35 -11.00
N SER A 206 16.26 7.28 -11.72
CA SER A 206 17.40 7.34 -12.64
C SER A 206 17.13 8.26 -13.84
N ASN A 207 15.89 8.35 -14.29
CA ASN A 207 15.50 9.14 -15.47
C ASN A 207 15.11 10.60 -15.13
N THR A 208 14.97 10.94 -13.84
CA THR A 208 14.69 12.30 -13.37
C THR A 208 15.90 12.93 -12.65
N ASN A 209 17.08 12.31 -12.72
CA ASN A 209 18.27 12.79 -12.02
C ASN A 209 18.76 14.16 -12.51
N ASP A 210 18.60 14.46 -13.81
CA ASP A 210 18.95 15.73 -14.47
C ASP A 210 17.77 16.73 -14.53
N PHE A 211 16.65 16.43 -13.86
CA PHE A 211 15.42 17.20 -13.91
C PHE A 211 15.21 18.00 -12.63
N ASN A 212 14.80 19.27 -12.78
CA ASN A 212 14.36 20.12 -11.68
C ASN A 212 12.93 20.57 -11.94
N TYR A 213 12.00 20.13 -11.09
CA TYR A 213 10.58 20.41 -11.28
C TYR A 213 10.25 21.91 -11.32
N GLU A 214 10.97 22.75 -10.55
CA GLU A 214 10.70 24.19 -10.47
C GLU A 214 11.04 24.93 -11.78
N THR A 215 12.04 24.43 -12.53
CA THR A 215 12.55 25.11 -13.74
C THR A 215 12.25 24.39 -15.05
N ASP A 216 12.09 23.06 -15.02
CA ASP A 216 12.05 22.23 -16.19
C ASP A 216 10.67 21.61 -16.45
N ALA A 217 9.71 21.77 -15.51
CA ALA A 217 8.39 21.19 -15.65
C ALA A 217 7.63 21.78 -16.84
N VAL A 218 7.01 20.90 -17.64
CA VAL A 218 6.16 21.28 -18.76
C VAL A 218 4.71 21.34 -18.27
N PRO A 219 3.98 22.45 -18.53
CA PRO A 219 2.57 22.52 -18.19
C PRO A 219 1.74 21.41 -18.84
N PHE A 220 0.74 20.88 -18.13
CA PHE A 220 -0.06 19.71 -18.57
C PHE A 220 -0.58 19.82 -19.99
N ASN A 221 -1.16 20.97 -20.35
CA ASN A 221 -1.71 21.23 -21.69
C ASN A 221 -0.66 21.32 -22.80
N GLU A 222 0.62 21.45 -22.45
CA GLU A 222 1.74 21.49 -23.38
C GLU A 222 2.54 20.20 -23.47
N MET A 223 2.19 19.22 -22.63
CA MET A 223 2.82 17.90 -22.62
C MET A 223 2.44 17.08 -23.85
N LEU A 224 3.28 16.09 -24.16
CA LEU A 224 2.93 15.05 -25.11
C LEU A 224 1.68 14.30 -24.67
N GLU A 225 0.87 13.85 -25.65
CA GLU A 225 -0.40 13.17 -25.37
C GLU A 225 -0.23 11.96 -24.44
N LEU A 226 0.81 11.14 -24.66
CA LEU A 226 1.10 9.98 -23.83
C LEU A 226 1.42 10.37 -22.37
N ASP A 227 2.07 11.52 -22.15
CA ASP A 227 2.38 12.01 -20.81
C ASP A 227 1.13 12.53 -20.10
N ARG A 228 0.25 13.21 -20.84
CA ARG A 228 -1.07 13.63 -20.33
C ARG A 228 -1.92 12.43 -19.94
N TRP A 229 -1.95 11.41 -20.81
CA TRP A 229 -2.65 10.16 -20.47
C TRP A 229 -2.08 9.50 -19.21
N ALA A 230 -0.77 9.44 -19.06
CA ALA A 230 -0.15 8.86 -17.88
C ALA A 230 -0.51 9.60 -16.58
N LEU A 231 -0.54 10.94 -16.62
CA LEU A 231 -0.96 11.75 -15.49
C LEU A 231 -2.47 11.67 -15.23
N MET A 232 -3.29 11.57 -16.25
CA MET A 232 -4.73 11.28 -16.12
C MET A 232 -4.95 9.93 -15.47
N HIS A 233 -4.28 8.88 -15.94
CA HIS A 233 -4.36 7.54 -15.36
C HIS A 233 -3.88 7.50 -13.89
N LEU A 234 -2.91 8.34 -13.52
CA LEU A 234 -2.52 8.56 -12.14
C LEU A 234 -3.67 9.16 -11.30
N GLN A 235 -4.48 10.08 -11.85
CA GLN A 235 -5.63 10.62 -11.11
C GLN A 235 -6.70 9.55 -10.85
N LEU A 236 -6.96 8.68 -11.81
CA LEU A 236 -7.86 7.53 -11.64
C LEU A 236 -7.33 6.57 -10.59
N LEU A 237 -6.04 6.26 -10.63
CA LEU A 237 -5.37 5.46 -9.59
C LEU A 237 -5.51 6.10 -8.20
N LYS A 238 -5.32 7.42 -8.08
CA LYS A 238 -5.50 8.13 -6.79
C LYS A 238 -6.92 7.98 -6.25
N LYS A 239 -7.94 8.09 -7.11
CA LYS A 239 -9.35 7.86 -6.71
C LYS A 239 -9.55 6.46 -6.17
N GLU A 240 -9.08 5.44 -6.89
CA GLU A 240 -9.23 4.04 -6.51
C GLU A 240 -8.47 3.73 -5.22
N VAL A 241 -7.22 4.17 -5.11
CA VAL A 241 -6.37 3.93 -3.93
C VAL A 241 -6.93 4.65 -2.70
N THR A 242 -7.40 5.90 -2.84
CA THR A 242 -8.01 6.64 -1.74
C THR A 242 -9.27 5.93 -1.24
N ALA A 243 -10.17 5.53 -2.15
CA ALA A 243 -11.37 4.79 -1.79
C ALA A 243 -11.04 3.46 -1.08
N ALA A 244 -10.00 2.74 -1.53
CA ALA A 244 -9.56 1.49 -0.92
C ALA A 244 -8.99 1.70 0.50
N TYR A 245 -8.28 2.81 0.76
CA TYR A 245 -7.85 3.15 2.11
C TYR A 245 -9.02 3.53 3.01
N GLU A 246 -9.97 4.33 2.52
CA GLU A 246 -11.16 4.74 3.27
C GLU A 246 -12.06 3.56 3.66
N SER A 247 -12.17 2.54 2.78
CA SER A 247 -12.91 1.30 3.05
C SER A 247 -12.09 0.24 3.78
N TYR A 248 -10.79 0.48 4.01
CA TYR A 248 -9.83 -0.49 4.56
C TYR A 248 -9.68 -1.77 3.71
N ASP A 249 -9.88 -1.69 2.38
CA ASP A 249 -9.73 -2.80 1.44
C ASP A 249 -8.35 -2.80 0.80
N PHE A 250 -7.30 -3.01 1.59
CA PHE A 250 -5.91 -2.85 1.17
C PHE A 250 -5.48 -3.76 0.02
N HIS A 251 -6.13 -4.91 -0.19
CA HIS A 251 -5.85 -5.78 -1.32
C HIS A 251 -6.25 -5.14 -2.66
N VAL A 252 -7.24 -4.25 -2.67
CA VAL A 252 -7.64 -3.48 -3.88
C VAL A 252 -6.52 -2.53 -4.27
N LEU A 253 -6.03 -1.71 -3.33
CA LEU A 253 -4.92 -0.80 -3.63
C LEU A 253 -3.64 -1.54 -4.06
N TYR A 254 -3.37 -2.71 -3.49
CA TYR A 254 -2.24 -3.53 -3.88
C TYR A 254 -2.30 -3.91 -5.36
N HIS A 255 -3.46 -4.39 -5.81
CA HIS A 255 -3.67 -4.75 -7.21
C HIS A 255 -3.63 -3.54 -8.14
N ALA A 256 -4.27 -2.44 -7.78
CA ALA A 256 -4.29 -1.21 -8.56
C ALA A 256 -2.86 -0.66 -8.79
N ILE A 257 -2.06 -0.54 -7.73
CA ILE A 257 -0.68 -0.04 -7.82
C ILE A 257 0.22 -1.03 -8.55
N HIS A 258 0.08 -2.35 -8.29
CA HIS A 258 0.85 -3.35 -9.02
C HIS A 258 0.58 -3.28 -10.53
N ASN A 259 -0.68 -3.17 -10.93
CA ASN A 259 -1.07 -3.05 -12.33
C ASN A 259 -0.50 -1.75 -12.94
N PHE A 260 -0.64 -0.63 -12.25
CA PHE A 260 -0.08 0.65 -12.69
C PHE A 260 1.44 0.58 -12.91
N CYS A 261 2.19 -0.01 -11.98
CA CYS A 261 3.64 -0.18 -12.08
C CYS A 261 4.07 -1.19 -13.16
N THR A 262 3.18 -2.05 -13.66
CA THR A 262 3.49 -3.03 -14.70
C THR A 262 3.15 -2.57 -16.11
N VAL A 263 2.48 -1.44 -16.26
CA VAL A 263 2.22 -0.83 -17.58
C VAL A 263 3.53 -0.24 -18.13
N ASP A 264 4.15 -0.97 -19.03
CA ASP A 264 5.49 -0.64 -19.56
C ASP A 264 5.52 0.49 -20.62
N ILE A 265 4.36 1.12 -20.90
CA ILE A 265 4.22 2.11 -22.00
C ILE A 265 5.12 3.35 -21.80
N LEU A 266 5.40 3.72 -20.55
CA LEU A 266 6.24 4.88 -20.22
C LEU A 266 7.74 4.58 -20.24
N LYS A 267 8.14 3.30 -20.34
CA LYS A 267 9.54 2.88 -20.38
C LYS A 267 10.10 3.05 -21.79
N ASP A 268 11.41 3.19 -21.87
CA ASP A 268 12.24 3.12 -23.09
C ASP A 268 12.13 4.27 -24.11
N ARG A 269 11.23 5.26 -23.96
CA ARG A 269 11.13 6.37 -24.92
C ARG A 269 12.11 7.53 -24.67
N LEU A 270 12.59 7.70 -23.43
CA LEU A 270 13.54 8.78 -23.09
C LEU A 270 14.86 8.71 -23.88
N TYR A 271 15.25 7.52 -24.34
CA TYR A 271 16.42 7.36 -25.23
C TYR A 271 16.27 8.07 -26.56
N ALA A 272 15.03 8.32 -26.99
CA ALA A 272 14.75 8.94 -28.28
C ALA A 272 14.95 10.46 -28.29
N TYR A 273 14.99 11.08 -27.11
CA TYR A 273 14.94 12.54 -26.97
C TYR A 273 16.31 13.12 -26.60
N LYS A 274 16.60 14.35 -27.08
CA LYS A 274 17.76 15.14 -26.64
C LYS A 274 17.60 15.53 -25.17
N ALA A 275 18.72 15.71 -24.47
CA ALA A 275 18.77 15.91 -23.04
C ALA A 275 17.92 17.09 -22.52
N ASP A 276 17.83 18.16 -23.31
CA ASP A 276 17.13 19.41 -22.98
C ASP A 276 15.85 19.65 -23.83
N SER A 277 15.43 18.65 -24.60
CA SER A 277 14.25 18.80 -25.45
C SER A 277 12.95 18.87 -24.63
N LYS A 278 11.95 19.57 -25.18
CA LYS A 278 10.62 19.70 -24.57
C LYS A 278 9.96 18.32 -24.38
N GLU A 279 10.17 17.41 -25.34
CA GLU A 279 9.63 16.05 -25.31
C GLU A 279 10.22 15.26 -24.12
N ARG A 280 11.54 15.38 -23.87
CA ARG A 280 12.18 14.76 -22.72
C ARG A 280 11.65 15.37 -21.41
N ARG A 281 11.57 16.71 -21.34
CA ARG A 281 11.04 17.41 -20.15
C ARG A 281 9.59 17.08 -19.87
N SER A 282 8.74 16.92 -20.91
CA SER A 282 7.36 16.44 -20.78
C SER A 282 7.32 15.08 -20.08
N ALA A 283 8.09 14.11 -20.58
CA ALA A 283 8.15 12.77 -19.99
C ALA A 283 8.72 12.77 -18.56
N GLN A 284 9.74 13.58 -18.29
CA GLN A 284 10.32 13.71 -16.95
C GLN A 284 9.35 14.37 -15.96
N THR A 285 8.56 15.33 -16.39
CA THR A 285 7.51 15.94 -15.58
C THR A 285 6.48 14.90 -15.17
N ALA A 286 5.97 14.11 -16.13
CA ALA A 286 5.02 13.05 -15.84
C ALA A 286 5.60 12.00 -14.89
N MET A 287 6.83 11.55 -15.12
CA MET A 287 7.53 10.59 -14.24
C MET A 287 7.71 11.14 -12.83
N TYR A 288 8.07 12.41 -12.70
CA TYR A 288 8.28 13.03 -11.40
C TYR A 288 6.97 13.13 -10.61
N GLU A 289 5.86 13.61 -11.22
CA GLU A 289 4.55 13.66 -10.56
C GLU A 289 4.06 12.27 -10.18
N ILE A 290 4.23 11.27 -11.04
CA ILE A 290 3.90 9.87 -10.74
C ILE A 290 4.70 9.37 -9.53
N LEU A 291 6.01 9.64 -9.49
CA LEU A 291 6.84 9.20 -8.37
C LEU A 291 6.43 9.85 -7.06
N MET A 292 6.19 11.16 -7.05
CA MET A 292 5.74 11.91 -5.89
C MET A 292 4.47 11.31 -5.28
N ASP A 293 3.45 11.08 -6.11
CA ASP A 293 2.17 10.57 -5.66
C ASP A 293 2.25 9.09 -5.22
N LEU A 294 2.96 8.24 -5.98
CA LEU A 294 3.14 6.83 -5.64
C LEU A 294 3.90 6.64 -4.33
N VAL A 295 4.93 7.46 -4.07
CA VAL A 295 5.70 7.38 -2.83
C VAL A 295 4.82 7.68 -1.63
N VAL A 296 3.96 8.71 -1.71
CA VAL A 296 3.02 9.04 -0.63
C VAL A 296 1.96 7.94 -0.47
N MET A 297 1.32 7.51 -1.57
CA MET A 297 0.25 6.50 -1.54
C MET A 297 0.73 5.13 -1.03
N LEU A 298 1.99 4.76 -1.28
CA LEU A 298 2.57 3.49 -0.82
C LEU A 298 3.17 3.56 0.58
N THR A 299 3.40 4.75 1.14
CA THR A 299 4.01 4.92 2.46
C THR A 299 3.31 4.14 3.58
N PRO A 300 1.96 4.07 3.66
CA PRO A 300 1.30 3.28 4.69
C PRO A 300 1.58 1.77 4.61
N VAL A 301 1.95 1.24 3.44
CA VAL A 301 2.24 -0.18 3.23
C VAL A 301 3.74 -0.46 3.16
N LEU A 302 4.48 0.24 2.31
CA LEU A 302 5.92 0.06 2.07
C LEU A 302 6.73 1.17 2.74
N SER A 303 6.52 1.39 4.04
CA SER A 303 7.01 2.55 4.78
C SER A 303 8.51 2.76 4.68
N PHE A 304 9.31 1.68 4.77
CA PHE A 304 10.77 1.77 4.73
C PHE A 304 11.29 2.06 3.32
N THR A 305 10.70 1.39 2.33
CA THR A 305 11.09 1.58 0.92
C THR A 305 10.72 2.97 0.42
N MET A 306 9.55 3.48 0.77
CA MET A 306 9.12 4.80 0.34
C MET A 306 9.92 5.91 1.01
N GLU A 307 10.32 5.73 2.27
CA GLU A 307 11.26 6.64 2.92
C GLU A 307 12.64 6.62 2.22
N GLU A 308 13.17 5.44 1.86
CA GLU A 308 14.40 5.32 1.07
C GLU A 308 14.27 6.10 -0.26
N VAL A 309 13.19 5.87 -1.01
CA VAL A 309 12.92 6.58 -2.27
C VAL A 309 12.86 8.09 -2.04
N TRP A 310 12.14 8.54 -1.01
CA TRP A 310 12.00 9.94 -0.64
C TRP A 310 13.35 10.62 -0.38
N GLN A 311 14.28 9.93 0.29
CA GLN A 311 15.61 10.47 0.57
C GLN A 311 16.47 10.62 -0.70
N PHE A 312 16.24 9.80 -1.72
CA PHE A 312 16.96 9.88 -3.00
C PHE A 312 16.30 10.78 -4.06
N MET A 313 15.05 11.21 -3.85
CA MET A 313 14.36 12.11 -4.78
C MET A 313 14.92 13.53 -4.71
N LYS A 314 14.90 14.21 -5.86
CA LYS A 314 14.99 15.67 -5.87
C LYS A 314 13.66 16.24 -5.39
N LYS A 315 13.70 16.92 -4.27
CA LYS A 315 12.51 17.48 -3.59
C LYS A 315 12.51 19.01 -3.69
N PRO A 316 11.34 19.68 -3.64
CA PRO A 316 11.27 21.11 -3.41
C PRO A 316 12.00 21.51 -2.13
N ALA A 317 12.54 22.73 -2.09
CA ALA A 317 13.34 23.21 -0.96
C ALA A 317 12.59 23.20 0.39
N ASN A 318 11.27 23.31 0.36
CA ASN A 318 10.38 23.27 1.53
C ASN A 318 9.76 21.90 1.82
N ALA A 319 10.20 20.85 1.13
CA ALA A 319 9.67 19.52 1.34
C ALA A 319 9.98 19.00 2.76
N PRO A 320 9.07 18.26 3.40
CA PRO A 320 9.31 17.62 4.70
C PRO A 320 10.55 16.73 4.68
N GLU A 321 11.21 16.57 5.84
CA GLU A 321 12.37 15.69 5.99
C GLU A 321 12.00 14.23 5.70
N SER A 322 10.83 13.79 6.14
CA SER A 322 10.31 12.42 5.94
C SER A 322 9.05 12.42 5.09
N VAL A 323 8.89 11.40 4.24
CA VAL A 323 7.64 11.16 3.49
C VAL A 323 6.43 10.95 4.38
N GLN A 324 6.64 10.50 5.62
CA GLN A 324 5.58 10.34 6.63
C GLN A 324 4.88 11.66 6.99
N MET A 325 5.49 12.79 6.69
CA MET A 325 4.98 14.13 6.97
C MET A 325 4.34 14.79 5.74
N VAL A 326 4.35 14.11 4.60
CA VAL A 326 3.77 14.64 3.35
C VAL A 326 2.26 14.45 3.36
N PRO A 327 1.46 15.49 3.08
CA PRO A 327 0.01 15.35 2.93
C PRO A 327 -0.38 14.36 1.84
N TRP A 328 -1.58 13.76 1.99
CA TRP A 328 -2.13 12.88 0.96
C TRP A 328 -2.29 13.63 -0.37
N PRO A 329 -1.96 13.02 -1.53
CA PRO A 329 -1.95 13.72 -2.81
C PRO A 329 -3.37 14.08 -3.26
N GLU A 330 -3.56 15.35 -3.62
CA GLU A 330 -4.83 15.83 -4.14
C GLU A 330 -5.11 15.31 -5.56
N ILE A 331 -6.39 15.07 -5.86
CA ILE A 331 -6.82 14.67 -7.19
C ILE A 331 -6.97 15.93 -8.06
N LYS A 332 -6.27 15.96 -9.19
CA LYS A 332 -6.36 17.03 -10.18
C LYS A 332 -7.43 16.68 -11.19
N GLU A 333 -8.68 17.05 -10.91
CA GLU A 333 -9.82 16.72 -11.78
C GLU A 333 -9.66 17.29 -13.20
N GLU A 334 -8.96 18.40 -13.36
CA GLU A 334 -8.66 19.03 -14.66
C GLU A 334 -7.74 18.19 -15.57
N TYR A 335 -7.12 17.14 -15.04
CA TYR A 335 -6.30 16.20 -15.83
C TYR A 335 -7.14 15.06 -16.41
N ILE A 336 -8.39 14.89 -15.97
CA ILE A 336 -9.26 13.79 -16.39
C ILE A 336 -9.94 14.18 -17.70
N ASP A 337 -9.72 13.37 -18.74
CA ASP A 337 -10.26 13.51 -20.09
C ASP A 337 -10.81 12.16 -20.56
N GLU A 338 -12.13 12.01 -20.54
CA GLU A 338 -12.81 10.76 -20.92
C GLU A 338 -12.52 10.31 -22.35
N ALA A 339 -12.33 11.25 -23.28
CA ALA A 339 -11.99 10.91 -24.66
C ALA A 339 -10.57 10.38 -24.79
N LEU A 340 -9.64 10.96 -24.05
CA LEU A 340 -8.26 10.49 -23.97
C LEU A 340 -8.19 9.11 -23.28
N GLU A 341 -8.93 8.89 -22.22
CA GLU A 341 -9.06 7.60 -21.55
C GLU A 341 -9.54 6.52 -22.51
N ALA A 342 -10.68 6.74 -23.16
CA ALA A 342 -11.27 5.78 -24.10
C ALA A 342 -10.32 5.44 -25.27
N LYS A 343 -9.61 6.44 -25.81
CA LYS A 343 -8.61 6.23 -26.86
C LYS A 343 -7.49 5.29 -26.42
N TRP A 344 -6.90 5.56 -25.25
CA TRP A 344 -5.76 4.80 -24.77
C TRP A 344 -6.15 3.42 -24.22
N ASP A 345 -7.33 3.26 -23.64
CA ASP A 345 -7.85 1.96 -23.22
C ASP A 345 -8.05 1.03 -24.43
N ASN A 346 -8.62 1.56 -25.52
CA ASN A 346 -8.70 0.84 -26.78
C ASN A 346 -7.33 0.48 -27.34
N PHE A 347 -6.35 1.42 -27.32
CA PHE A 347 -4.99 1.12 -27.76
C PHE A 347 -4.34 0.04 -26.88
N ILE A 348 -4.51 0.07 -25.57
CA ILE A 348 -3.99 -0.96 -24.65
C ILE A 348 -4.62 -2.32 -24.97
N GLY A 349 -5.91 -2.37 -25.26
CA GLY A 349 -6.60 -3.58 -25.72
C GLY A 349 -5.97 -4.13 -27.00
N ILE A 350 -5.75 -3.28 -28.01
CA ILE A 350 -5.08 -3.63 -29.27
C ILE A 350 -3.65 -4.12 -29.00
N ARG A 351 -2.87 -3.39 -28.18
CA ARG A 351 -1.49 -3.76 -27.80
C ARG A 351 -1.44 -5.13 -27.11
N SER A 352 -2.41 -5.43 -26.27
CA SER A 352 -2.49 -6.74 -25.60
C SER A 352 -2.61 -7.88 -26.61
N GLU A 353 -3.43 -7.73 -27.65
CA GLU A 353 -3.57 -8.73 -28.72
C GLU A 353 -2.28 -8.87 -29.53
N ILE A 354 -1.62 -7.77 -29.90
CA ILE A 354 -0.34 -7.79 -30.59
C ILE A 354 0.73 -8.50 -29.75
N THR A 355 0.77 -8.24 -28.44
CA THR A 355 1.71 -8.86 -27.51
C THR A 355 1.55 -10.38 -27.47
N LYS A 356 0.32 -10.90 -27.52
CA LYS A 356 0.07 -12.36 -27.60
C LYS A 356 0.71 -12.97 -28.85
N VAL A 357 0.60 -12.30 -29.99
CA VAL A 357 1.20 -12.77 -31.24
C VAL A 357 2.74 -12.70 -31.17
N LEU A 358 3.32 -11.66 -30.58
CA LEU A 358 4.76 -11.55 -30.33
C LEU A 358 5.26 -12.70 -29.43
N GLU A 359 4.51 -13.09 -28.39
CA GLU A 359 4.84 -14.22 -27.54
C GLU A 359 4.78 -15.57 -28.28
N VAL A 360 3.84 -15.74 -29.21
CA VAL A 360 3.81 -16.90 -30.09
C VAL A 360 5.03 -16.94 -31.01
N ALA A 361 5.39 -15.81 -31.61
CA ALA A 361 6.58 -15.69 -32.45
C ALA A 361 7.87 -16.00 -31.67
N ARG A 362 7.96 -15.57 -30.41
CA ARG A 362 9.08 -15.89 -29.51
C ARG A 362 9.16 -17.38 -29.17
N ARG A 363 8.02 -18.02 -28.85
CA ARG A 363 7.97 -19.47 -28.62
C ARG A 363 8.38 -20.28 -29.84
N ASN A 364 8.01 -19.81 -31.02
CA ASN A 364 8.37 -20.43 -32.31
C ASN A 364 9.81 -20.05 -32.78
N LYS A 365 10.57 -19.28 -31.96
CA LYS A 365 11.94 -18.84 -32.25
C LYS A 365 12.06 -17.99 -33.52
N VAL A 366 11.01 -17.32 -33.95
CA VAL A 366 11.05 -16.31 -35.02
C VAL A 366 11.81 -15.07 -34.55
N ILE A 367 11.64 -14.72 -33.25
CA ILE A 367 12.34 -13.64 -32.56
C ILE A 367 12.87 -14.16 -31.20
N GLY A 368 13.92 -13.55 -30.67
CA GLY A 368 14.42 -13.83 -29.30
C GLY A 368 13.84 -12.88 -28.26
N HIS A 369 13.73 -11.61 -28.62
CA HIS A 369 13.20 -10.53 -27.80
C HIS A 369 12.21 -9.70 -28.64
N SER A 370 11.31 -8.93 -28.04
CA SER A 370 10.36 -8.06 -28.77
C SER A 370 11.07 -7.02 -29.64
N LEU A 371 12.22 -6.49 -29.18
CA LEU A 371 13.06 -5.58 -29.96
C LEU A 371 13.71 -6.23 -31.19
N ASP A 372 13.70 -7.56 -31.31
CA ASP A 372 14.18 -8.26 -32.54
C ASP A 372 13.06 -8.33 -33.60
N ALA A 373 11.86 -7.76 -33.34
CA ALA A 373 10.71 -7.87 -34.22
C ALA A 373 10.57 -6.68 -35.16
N ASN A 374 10.16 -7.00 -36.42
CA ASN A 374 9.48 -6.12 -37.35
C ASN A 374 8.03 -6.57 -37.45
N VAL A 375 7.09 -5.67 -37.13
CA VAL A 375 5.66 -5.95 -37.01
C VAL A 375 4.89 -5.20 -38.09
N VAL A 376 4.02 -5.91 -38.83
CA VAL A 376 3.06 -5.29 -39.73
C VAL A 376 1.67 -5.57 -39.21
N LEU A 377 0.91 -4.51 -38.92
CA LEU A 377 -0.44 -4.55 -38.38
C LEU A 377 -1.42 -4.35 -39.53
N HIS A 378 -2.17 -5.39 -39.82
CA HIS A 378 -3.24 -5.38 -40.82
C HIS A 378 -4.53 -5.07 -40.08
N ALA A 379 -5.06 -3.87 -40.24
CA ALA A 379 -6.17 -3.36 -39.46
C ALA A 379 -7.30 -2.78 -40.35
N GLU A 380 -8.51 -2.84 -39.83
CA GLU A 380 -9.70 -2.26 -40.41
C GLU A 380 -10.50 -1.50 -39.34
N GLY A 381 -11.46 -0.67 -39.72
CA GLY A 381 -12.39 -0.02 -38.82
C GLY A 381 -11.72 0.71 -37.64
N GLU A 382 -12.21 0.49 -36.44
CA GLU A 382 -11.74 1.15 -35.20
C GLU A 382 -10.26 0.90 -34.91
N ALA A 383 -9.79 -0.32 -35.11
CA ALA A 383 -8.38 -0.64 -34.87
C ALA A 383 -7.45 0.15 -35.80
N LEU A 384 -7.84 0.34 -37.05
CA LEU A 384 -7.09 1.15 -38.03
C LEU A 384 -7.02 2.62 -37.63
N GLU A 385 -8.13 3.22 -37.19
CA GLU A 385 -8.17 4.61 -36.75
C GLU A 385 -7.28 4.86 -35.57
N ILE A 386 -7.35 3.99 -34.55
CA ILE A 386 -6.54 4.10 -33.32
C ILE A 386 -5.05 3.92 -33.66
N LEU A 387 -4.68 2.88 -34.41
CA LEU A 387 -3.29 2.62 -34.75
C LEU A 387 -2.68 3.75 -35.61
N LYS A 388 -3.44 4.31 -36.53
CA LYS A 388 -3.00 5.48 -37.33
C LYS A 388 -2.81 6.73 -36.47
N SER A 389 -3.62 6.92 -35.43
CA SER A 389 -3.49 8.07 -34.53
C SER A 389 -2.21 8.09 -33.71
N VAL A 390 -1.53 6.94 -33.57
CA VAL A 390 -0.27 6.77 -32.82
C VAL A 390 0.85 6.20 -33.70
N GLU A 391 0.71 6.23 -35.03
CA GLU A 391 1.60 5.56 -35.97
C GLU A 391 3.06 6.01 -35.80
N ALA A 392 3.30 7.29 -35.55
CA ALA A 392 4.65 7.84 -35.38
C ALA A 392 5.41 7.22 -34.19
N ASP A 393 4.71 6.83 -33.12
CA ASP A 393 5.29 6.28 -31.90
C ASP A 393 5.07 4.76 -31.77
N LEU A 394 4.42 4.15 -32.77
CA LEU A 394 3.90 2.79 -32.67
C LEU A 394 4.98 1.75 -32.35
N ALA A 395 6.16 1.84 -32.97
CA ALA A 395 7.26 0.93 -32.71
C ALA A 395 7.74 1.03 -31.24
N THR A 396 7.77 2.24 -30.70
CA THR A 396 8.13 2.50 -29.28
C THR A 396 7.05 1.97 -28.34
N LEU A 397 5.77 2.24 -28.65
CA LEU A 397 4.61 1.80 -27.86
C LEU A 397 4.48 0.28 -27.82
N LEU A 398 4.86 -0.42 -28.87
CA LEU A 398 4.87 -1.89 -28.96
C LEU A 398 6.19 -2.51 -28.48
N ILE A 399 7.22 -1.69 -28.23
CA ILE A 399 8.58 -2.13 -27.83
C ILE A 399 9.15 -3.09 -28.90
N VAL A 400 9.12 -2.67 -30.17
CA VAL A 400 9.65 -3.42 -31.31
C VAL A 400 10.62 -2.55 -32.12
N SER A 401 11.43 -3.15 -32.97
CA SER A 401 12.36 -2.39 -33.82
C SER A 401 11.65 -1.60 -34.91
N ARG A 402 10.62 -2.19 -35.51
CA ARG A 402 9.79 -1.53 -36.54
C ARG A 402 8.34 -1.94 -36.38
N ALA A 403 7.43 -1.01 -36.67
CA ALA A 403 6.01 -1.25 -36.75
C ALA A 403 5.44 -0.47 -37.95
N ALA A 404 4.53 -1.07 -38.69
CA ALA A 404 3.82 -0.43 -39.78
C ALA A 404 2.34 -0.82 -39.73
N VAL A 405 1.46 0.11 -40.11
CA VAL A 405 0.02 -0.13 -40.21
C VAL A 405 -0.38 -0.21 -41.66
N VAL A 406 -1.08 -1.27 -42.03
CA VAL A 406 -1.58 -1.51 -43.39
C VAL A 406 -3.10 -1.72 -43.30
N GLU A 407 -3.86 -1.01 -44.16
CA GLU A 407 -5.29 -1.18 -44.25
C GLU A 407 -5.65 -2.50 -44.95
N GLY A 408 -6.60 -3.24 -44.38
CA GLY A 408 -7.11 -4.48 -44.92
C GLY A 408 -6.40 -5.73 -44.41
N ALA A 409 -6.95 -6.88 -44.79
CA ALA A 409 -6.44 -8.18 -44.40
C ALA A 409 -5.30 -8.63 -45.31
N ALA A 410 -4.28 -9.31 -44.76
CA ALA A 410 -3.23 -9.97 -45.53
C ALA A 410 -3.33 -11.48 -45.41
N GLU A 411 -3.02 -12.18 -46.50
CA GLU A 411 -2.88 -13.63 -46.53
C GLU A 411 -1.62 -14.03 -45.72
N GLY A 412 -1.80 -14.99 -44.80
CA GLY A 412 -0.72 -15.48 -43.92
C GLY A 412 -0.42 -14.62 -42.68
N ALA A 413 -1.17 -13.57 -42.41
CA ALA A 413 -1.08 -12.86 -41.13
C ALA A 413 -1.78 -13.63 -40.01
N GLU A 414 -1.17 -13.63 -38.82
CA GLU A 414 -1.69 -14.29 -37.60
C GLU A 414 -2.96 -13.58 -37.13
N ALA A 415 -4.01 -14.36 -36.85
CA ALA A 415 -5.24 -13.84 -36.28
C ALA A 415 -5.04 -13.42 -34.81
N THR A 416 -5.74 -12.39 -34.39
CA THR A 416 -5.83 -11.96 -32.99
C THR A 416 -7.22 -12.28 -32.41
N GLY A 417 -7.44 -11.93 -31.15
CA GLY A 417 -8.79 -11.99 -30.54
C GLY A 417 -9.77 -10.93 -31.08
N ARG A 418 -9.31 -10.01 -31.98
CA ARG A 418 -10.10 -8.97 -32.62
C ARG A 418 -10.29 -9.31 -34.11
N GLU A 419 -11.49 -9.17 -34.60
CA GLU A 419 -11.81 -9.44 -36.03
C GLU A 419 -11.20 -8.39 -36.96
N ASP A 420 -11.04 -7.14 -36.46
CA ASP A 420 -10.51 -5.98 -37.17
C ASP A 420 -8.98 -5.85 -37.13
N LEU A 421 -8.25 -6.87 -36.62
CA LEU A 421 -6.80 -6.84 -36.48
C LEU A 421 -6.15 -8.20 -36.77
N LYS A 422 -5.16 -8.22 -37.67
CA LYS A 422 -4.24 -9.32 -37.87
C LYS A 422 -2.80 -8.81 -37.81
N VAL A 423 -1.85 -9.68 -37.45
CA VAL A 423 -0.47 -9.28 -37.20
C VAL A 423 0.50 -10.18 -37.94
N THR A 424 1.44 -9.59 -38.64
CA THR A 424 2.60 -10.30 -39.21
C THR A 424 3.84 -9.93 -38.41
N VAL A 425 4.55 -10.95 -37.88
CA VAL A 425 5.82 -10.77 -37.14
C VAL A 425 6.95 -11.42 -37.92
N LYS A 426 8.01 -10.63 -38.20
CA LYS A 426 9.27 -11.08 -38.82
C LYS A 426 10.44 -10.66 -37.95
N ALA A 427 11.58 -11.33 -38.10
CA ALA A 427 12.81 -10.84 -37.51
C ALA A 427 13.16 -9.48 -38.13
N ALA A 428 13.61 -8.53 -37.31
CA ALA A 428 14.02 -7.22 -37.76
C ALA A 428 15.35 -7.31 -38.49
N GLU A 429 15.48 -6.56 -39.57
CA GLU A 429 16.68 -6.47 -40.42
C GLU A 429 17.57 -5.29 -39.98
N GLY A 430 18.85 -5.29 -40.37
CA GLY A 430 19.82 -4.27 -40.06
C GLY A 430 20.76 -4.64 -38.92
N ALA A 431 21.52 -3.65 -38.42
CA ALA A 431 22.41 -3.83 -37.28
C ALA A 431 21.77 -3.37 -35.98
N LYS A 432 22.14 -3.96 -34.85
CA LYS A 432 21.63 -3.63 -33.53
C LYS A 432 22.29 -2.35 -33.00
N CYS A 433 21.47 -1.36 -32.64
CA CYS A 433 21.96 -0.15 -31.99
C CYS A 433 22.39 -0.47 -30.54
N GLU A 434 23.63 -0.12 -30.16
CA GLU A 434 24.15 -0.39 -28.81
C GLU A 434 23.45 0.41 -27.70
N ARG A 435 22.81 1.55 -28.05
CA ARG A 435 22.14 2.39 -27.05
C ARG A 435 20.67 2.00 -26.80
N CYS A 436 19.86 1.86 -27.86
CA CYS A 436 18.41 1.57 -27.73
C CYS A 436 18.02 0.13 -28.07
N TRP A 437 18.97 -0.68 -28.54
CA TRP A 437 18.86 -2.11 -28.83
C TRP A 437 17.90 -2.47 -29.97
N ILE A 438 17.34 -1.48 -30.67
CA ILE A 438 16.56 -1.75 -31.89
C ILE A 438 17.49 -2.15 -33.04
N TYR A 439 16.95 -2.89 -33.99
CA TYR A 439 17.65 -3.17 -35.27
C TYR A 439 17.27 -2.09 -36.28
N SER A 440 18.29 -1.54 -36.98
CA SER A 440 18.09 -0.48 -37.98
C SER A 440 19.19 -0.55 -39.06
N ASP A 441 18.78 -0.27 -40.30
CA ASP A 441 19.70 -0.12 -41.44
C ASP A 441 20.55 1.16 -41.35
N GLU A 442 20.17 2.07 -40.43
CA GLU A 442 20.84 3.35 -40.21
C GLU A 442 22.03 3.25 -39.22
N VAL A 443 22.20 2.12 -38.54
CA VAL A 443 23.38 1.90 -37.69
C VAL A 443 24.64 1.88 -38.55
N GLY A 444 25.64 2.68 -38.16
CA GLY A 444 26.89 2.82 -38.89
C GLY A 444 26.91 3.98 -39.90
N GLN A 445 25.82 4.72 -40.07
CA GLN A 445 25.76 5.88 -40.99
C GLN A 445 26.36 7.16 -40.38
N ASP A 446 26.38 7.28 -39.06
CA ASP A 446 26.99 8.41 -38.36
C ASP A 446 28.46 8.09 -38.05
N SER A 447 29.39 8.93 -38.57
CA SER A 447 30.83 8.71 -38.43
C SER A 447 31.36 8.94 -37.01
N GLU A 448 30.68 9.78 -36.22
CA GLU A 448 31.01 10.05 -34.80
C GLU A 448 30.46 8.96 -33.87
N HIS A 449 29.33 8.36 -34.27
CA HIS A 449 28.63 7.34 -33.48
C HIS A 449 28.30 6.09 -34.32
N PRO A 450 29.31 5.33 -34.83
CA PRO A 450 29.10 4.25 -35.79
C PRO A 450 28.34 3.04 -35.27
N THR A 451 28.14 2.91 -33.96
CA THR A 451 27.36 1.82 -33.32
C THR A 451 25.93 2.19 -33.01
N LEU A 452 25.54 3.45 -33.30
CA LEU A 452 24.22 3.96 -32.98
C LEU A 452 23.34 4.09 -34.23
N CYS A 453 22.03 3.90 -34.04
CA CYS A 453 21.04 4.30 -35.04
C CYS A 453 20.94 5.82 -35.10
N ARG A 454 20.44 6.36 -36.22
CA ARG A 454 20.34 7.80 -36.49
C ARG A 454 19.67 8.55 -35.31
N ARG A 455 18.53 8.06 -34.85
CA ARG A 455 17.79 8.64 -33.69
C ARG A 455 18.69 8.76 -32.46
N CYS A 456 19.45 7.72 -32.14
CA CYS A 456 20.32 7.72 -30.95
C CYS A 456 21.55 8.61 -31.17
N ALA A 457 22.11 8.66 -32.36
CA ALA A 457 23.22 9.57 -32.70
C ALA A 457 22.79 11.03 -32.60
N GLU A 458 21.59 11.39 -33.09
CA GLU A 458 21.05 12.73 -32.97
C GLU A 458 20.70 13.10 -31.51
N ALA A 459 20.31 12.12 -30.69
CA ALA A 459 19.95 12.37 -29.27
C ALA A 459 21.17 12.54 -28.34
N VAL A 460 22.37 12.15 -28.75
CA VAL A 460 23.62 12.32 -27.98
C VAL A 460 24.50 13.48 -28.46
N LYS A 461 24.20 14.05 -29.64
CA LYS A 461 24.74 15.32 -30.12
C LYS A 461 24.06 16.50 -29.43
#